data_6cddf4e46df69626945b360ff93029aa
#
_entry.id   6cddf4e46df69626945b360ff93029aa
#
_cell.length_a   1.000
_cell.length_b   1.000
_cell.length_c   1.000
_cell.angle_alpha   90.00
_cell.angle_beta   90.00
_cell.angle_gamma   90.00
#
_symmetry.space_group_name_H-M   'P 1'
#
loop_
_entity.id
_entity.type
_entity.pdbx_description
1 polymer ?
#
loop_
_entity_poly.entity_id
_entity_poly.type
_entity_poly.pdbx_seq_one_letter_code
_entity_poly.pdbx_strand_id
1 'polypeptide(L)'
;MQLPTHVQEHIDSIRTVDYFSGSGPLPEGCKLYKTRDAAWAAAKGAEWDAEWDAEWDAARDAAGDAALLAICLLVQGLIDPKHLAYALMRWAIWAAGYGVAVEVDGVHYCYRRP
;
A
#
# COMPACT_ATOMS: atom_id res chain seq x y z
N MET A 1 -20.84 17.89 6.17
CA MET A 1 -21.01 16.48 6.47
C MET A 1 -19.85 15.97 7.30
N GLN A 2 -20.14 15.32 8.41
CA GLN A 2 -19.09 14.71 9.22
C GLN A 2 -18.84 13.29 8.75
N LEU A 3 -17.59 12.94 8.60
CA LEU A 3 -17.19 11.57 8.34
C LEU A 3 -17.28 10.73 9.62
N PRO A 4 -17.57 9.43 9.51
CA PRO A 4 -17.46 8.54 10.66
C PRO A 4 -16.08 8.64 11.31
N THR A 5 -16.00 8.49 12.62
CA THR A 5 -14.77 8.66 13.39
C THR A 5 -13.62 7.79 12.85
N HIS A 6 -13.88 6.52 12.53
CA HIS A 6 -12.86 5.61 12.04
C HIS A 6 -12.31 6.00 10.66
N VAL A 7 -13.13 6.64 9.82
CA VAL A 7 -12.67 7.16 8.52
C VAL A 7 -11.82 8.42 8.74
N GLN A 8 -12.27 9.32 9.62
CA GLN A 8 -11.52 10.54 9.93
C GLN A 8 -10.16 10.21 10.55
N GLU A 9 -10.09 9.22 11.44
CA GLU A 9 -8.84 8.77 12.04
C GLU A 9 -7.86 8.27 10.97
N HIS A 10 -8.36 7.51 9.99
CA HIS A 10 -7.52 7.07 8.88
C HIS A 10 -7.00 8.26 8.06
N ILE A 11 -7.87 9.20 7.71
CA ILE A 11 -7.49 10.40 6.94
C ILE A 11 -6.43 11.20 7.71
N ASP A 12 -6.62 11.37 9.00
CA ASP A 12 -5.66 12.10 9.85
C ASP A 12 -4.32 11.37 9.91
N SER A 13 -4.33 10.04 9.94
CA SER A 13 -3.11 9.23 9.96
C SER A 13 -2.27 9.38 8.70
N ILE A 14 -2.91 9.63 7.56
CA ILE A 14 -2.19 9.82 6.28
C ILE A 14 -1.18 10.96 6.38
N ARG A 15 -1.52 12.01 7.13
CA ARG A 15 -0.66 13.19 7.28
C ARG A 15 0.56 12.94 8.16
N THR A 16 0.47 11.95 9.05
CA THR A 16 1.52 11.69 10.04
C THR A 16 2.41 10.50 9.66
N VAL A 17 2.10 9.79 8.58
CA VAL A 17 2.90 8.67 8.10
C VAL A 17 4.23 9.17 7.56
N ASP A 18 5.30 8.55 8.03
CA ASP A 18 6.63 8.80 7.46
C ASP A 18 6.82 7.92 6.23
N TYR A 19 6.63 8.53 5.07
CA TYR A 19 6.74 7.83 3.79
C TYR A 19 8.18 7.48 3.41
N PHE A 20 9.17 7.91 4.18
CA PHE A 20 10.57 7.81 3.79
C PHE A 20 11.40 6.89 4.69
N SER A 21 10.89 6.48 5.84
CA SER A 21 11.75 5.77 6.79
C SER A 21 12.00 4.31 6.44
N GLY A 22 11.01 3.58 5.98
CA GLY A 22 11.15 2.16 5.60
C GLY A 22 11.83 1.27 6.64
N SER A 23 11.74 1.63 7.92
CA SER A 23 12.46 0.97 9.01
C SER A 23 11.54 0.14 9.91
N GLY A 24 10.24 0.27 9.75
CA GLY A 24 9.29 -0.52 10.51
C GLY A 24 9.23 -1.98 10.03
N PRO A 25 8.66 -2.87 10.83
CA PRO A 25 8.47 -4.26 10.41
C PRO A 25 7.39 -4.34 9.32
N LEU A 26 7.65 -5.12 8.27
CA LEU A 26 6.63 -5.44 7.29
C LEU A 26 5.62 -6.42 7.89
N PRO A 27 4.33 -6.31 7.52
CA PRO A 27 3.34 -7.33 7.88
C PRO A 27 3.75 -8.72 7.36
N GLU A 28 3.30 -9.76 8.05
CA GLU A 28 3.54 -11.13 7.61
C GLU A 28 2.95 -11.38 6.22
N GLY A 29 3.59 -12.24 5.44
CA GLY A 29 3.16 -12.59 4.10
C GLY A 29 3.61 -11.61 3.02
N CYS A 30 4.49 -10.67 3.36
CA CYS A 30 5.04 -9.72 2.40
C CYS A 30 6.47 -10.13 2.02
N LYS A 31 6.84 -9.86 0.77
CA LYS A 31 8.20 -10.04 0.27
C LYS A 31 8.79 -8.67 -0.04
N LEU A 32 10.05 -8.44 0.36
CA LEU A 32 10.71 -7.16 0.22
C LEU A 32 11.80 -7.20 -0.86
N TYR A 33 11.78 -6.22 -1.74
CA TYR A 33 12.77 -6.05 -2.81
C TYR A 33 13.37 -4.64 -2.73
N LYS A 34 14.46 -4.43 -3.43
CA LYS A 34 15.16 -3.14 -3.42
C LYS A 34 14.39 -2.05 -4.17
N THR A 35 13.72 -2.41 -5.27
CA THR A 35 13.04 -1.46 -6.13
C THR A 35 11.66 -1.98 -6.52
N ARG A 36 10.80 -1.05 -6.96
CA ARG A 36 9.48 -1.39 -7.48
C ARG A 36 9.57 -2.36 -8.65
N ASP A 37 10.53 -2.15 -9.56
CA ASP A 37 10.72 -3.01 -10.71
C ASP A 37 11.13 -4.42 -10.32
N ALA A 38 12.03 -4.55 -9.34
CA ALA A 38 12.42 -5.87 -8.84
C ALA A 38 11.24 -6.60 -8.21
N ALA A 39 10.36 -5.90 -7.50
CA ALA A 39 9.15 -6.47 -6.92
C ALA A 39 8.19 -6.94 -8.02
N TRP A 40 7.97 -6.13 -9.06
CA TRP A 40 7.14 -6.51 -10.19
C TRP A 40 7.70 -7.71 -10.94
N ALA A 41 9.00 -7.71 -11.23
CA ALA A 41 9.66 -8.81 -11.92
C ALA A 41 9.52 -10.11 -11.13
N ALA A 42 9.72 -10.06 -9.82
CA ALA A 42 9.57 -11.24 -8.97
C ALA A 42 8.13 -11.77 -8.97
N ALA A 43 7.16 -10.88 -8.95
CA ALA A 43 5.73 -11.26 -8.92
C ALA A 43 5.24 -11.83 -10.24
N LYS A 44 5.66 -11.23 -11.35
CA LYS A 44 5.15 -11.54 -12.69
C LYS A 44 6.08 -12.45 -13.50
N GLY A 45 7.32 -12.65 -13.06
CA GLY A 45 8.31 -13.43 -13.80
C GLY A 45 8.75 -12.78 -15.11
N ALA A 46 8.55 -11.49 -15.26
CA ALA A 46 8.87 -10.74 -16.47
C ALA A 46 9.85 -9.62 -16.17
N GLU A 47 10.70 -9.29 -17.15
CA GLU A 47 11.50 -8.09 -17.09
C GLU A 47 10.58 -6.88 -17.20
N TRP A 48 10.68 -6.00 -16.22
CA TRP A 48 9.92 -4.76 -16.20
C TRP A 48 10.86 -3.62 -16.55
N ASP A 49 10.51 -2.90 -17.61
CA ASP A 49 11.36 -1.81 -18.11
C ASP A 49 11.08 -0.54 -17.31
N ALA A 50 12.07 -0.09 -16.57
CA ALA A 50 11.95 0.99 -15.58
C ALA A 50 12.17 2.37 -16.19
N GLU A 51 11.39 2.75 -17.19
CA GLU A 51 11.42 4.13 -17.71
C GLU A 51 10.54 5.10 -16.91
N TRP A 52 10.07 4.68 -15.72
CA TRP A 52 9.14 5.44 -14.93
C TRP A 52 9.83 6.21 -13.82
N ASP A 53 9.29 7.37 -13.49
CA ASP A 53 9.69 8.10 -12.29
C ASP A 53 9.20 7.33 -11.05
N ALA A 54 10.12 6.63 -10.39
CA ALA A 54 9.78 5.76 -9.27
C ALA A 54 9.15 6.52 -8.09
N GLU A 55 9.58 7.75 -7.85
CA GLU A 55 8.96 8.59 -6.79
C GLU A 55 7.51 8.93 -7.11
N TRP A 56 7.24 9.33 -8.36
CA TRP A 56 5.90 9.68 -8.79
C TRP A 56 4.97 8.47 -8.74
N ASP A 57 5.43 7.32 -9.22
CA ASP A 57 4.64 6.10 -9.21
C ASP A 57 4.33 5.65 -7.78
N ALA A 58 5.31 5.73 -6.88
CA ALA A 58 5.10 5.40 -5.48
C ALA A 58 4.08 6.36 -4.84
N ALA A 59 4.19 7.65 -5.08
CA ALA A 59 3.26 8.65 -4.55
C ALA A 59 1.83 8.40 -5.03
N ARG A 60 1.67 8.11 -6.32
CA ARG A 60 0.36 7.80 -6.91
C ARG A 60 -0.23 6.53 -6.32
N ASP A 61 0.56 5.49 -6.17
CA ASP A 61 0.12 4.21 -5.61
C ASP A 61 -0.27 4.37 -4.14
N ALA A 62 0.52 5.12 -3.36
CA ALA A 62 0.20 5.41 -1.96
C ALA A 62 -1.12 6.17 -1.83
N ALA A 63 -1.33 7.18 -2.67
CA ALA A 63 -2.58 7.95 -2.68
C ALA A 63 -3.77 7.06 -3.03
N GLY A 64 -3.60 6.16 -4.00
CA GLY A 64 -4.63 5.20 -4.39
C GLY A 64 -4.99 4.25 -3.25
N ASP A 65 -4.01 3.73 -2.53
CA ASP A 65 -4.24 2.83 -1.41
C ASP A 65 -4.84 3.55 -0.21
N ALA A 66 -4.46 4.80 0.05
CA ALA A 66 -5.10 5.62 1.08
C ALA A 66 -6.59 5.84 0.77
N ALA A 67 -6.92 6.16 -0.47
CA ALA A 67 -8.30 6.35 -0.91
C ALA A 67 -9.09 5.04 -0.86
N LEU A 68 -8.48 3.94 -1.27
CA LEU A 68 -9.11 2.62 -1.22
C LEU A 68 -9.52 2.27 0.22
N LEU A 69 -8.64 2.47 1.18
CA LEU A 69 -8.97 2.18 2.58
C LEU A 69 -10.07 3.10 3.09
N ALA A 70 -10.04 4.38 2.77
CA ALA A 70 -11.09 5.32 3.15
C ALA A 70 -12.46 4.88 2.64
N ILE A 71 -12.53 4.46 1.37
CA ILE A 71 -13.76 3.98 0.74
C ILE A 71 -14.24 2.69 1.42
N CYS A 72 -13.35 1.73 1.65
CA CYS A 72 -13.68 0.47 2.31
C CYS A 72 -14.20 0.70 3.73
N LEU A 73 -13.62 1.63 4.48
CA LEU A 73 -14.10 1.97 5.81
C LEU A 73 -15.50 2.60 5.79
N LEU A 74 -15.78 3.43 4.78
CA LEU A 74 -17.10 4.05 4.63
C LEU A 74 -18.19 3.03 4.35
N VAL A 75 -17.89 1.99 3.58
CA VAL A 75 -18.89 1.02 3.10
C VAL A 75 -18.71 -0.38 3.70
N GLN A 76 -17.96 -0.49 4.79
CA GLN A 76 -17.57 -1.82 5.31
C GLN A 76 -18.75 -2.74 5.65
N GLY A 77 -19.91 -2.19 5.99
CA GLY A 77 -21.11 -2.98 6.22
C GLY A 77 -21.81 -3.48 4.95
N LEU A 78 -21.34 -3.05 3.78
CA LEU A 78 -21.96 -3.33 2.49
C LEU A 78 -21.10 -4.23 1.59
N ILE A 79 -19.87 -4.53 1.98
CA ILE A 79 -18.92 -5.29 1.17
C ILE A 79 -18.38 -6.49 1.96
N ASP A 80 -17.83 -7.46 1.23
CA ASP A 80 -17.17 -8.61 1.82
C ASP A 80 -15.98 -8.14 2.68
N PRO A 81 -15.84 -8.63 3.92
CA PRO A 81 -14.73 -8.24 4.80
C PRO A 81 -13.33 -8.43 4.20
N LYS A 82 -13.17 -9.32 3.22
CA LYS A 82 -11.88 -9.53 2.55
C LYS A 82 -11.37 -8.27 1.85
N HIS A 83 -12.26 -7.41 1.36
CA HIS A 83 -11.86 -6.16 0.69
C HIS A 83 -11.28 -5.16 1.69
N LEU A 84 -11.86 -5.08 2.87
CA LEU A 84 -11.31 -4.24 3.94
C LEU A 84 -9.96 -4.79 4.42
N ALA A 85 -9.84 -6.10 4.59
CA ALA A 85 -8.59 -6.74 5.00
C ALA A 85 -7.47 -6.46 3.98
N TYR A 86 -7.78 -6.55 2.69
CA TYR A 86 -6.84 -6.24 1.62
C TYR A 86 -6.39 -4.77 1.68
N ALA A 87 -7.33 -3.85 1.82
CA ALA A 87 -7.03 -2.42 1.89
C ALA A 87 -6.20 -2.08 3.14
N LEU A 88 -6.51 -2.69 4.28
CA LEU A 88 -5.75 -2.51 5.52
C LEU A 88 -4.31 -3.00 5.39
N MET A 89 -4.10 -4.15 4.75
CA MET A 89 -2.75 -4.69 4.53
C MET A 89 -1.93 -3.76 3.65
N ARG A 90 -2.48 -3.30 2.53
CA ARG A 90 -1.79 -2.39 1.63
C ARG A 90 -1.40 -1.10 2.34
N TRP A 91 -2.33 -0.51 3.07
CA TRP A 91 -2.05 0.72 3.80
C TRP A 91 -0.99 0.51 4.91
N ALA A 92 -1.02 -0.64 5.59
CA ALA A 92 -0.03 -0.97 6.61
C ALA A 92 1.40 -0.98 6.04
N ILE A 93 1.57 -1.44 4.79
CA ILE A 93 2.87 -1.44 4.12
C ILE A 93 3.35 -0.01 3.88
N TRP A 94 2.49 0.88 3.36
CA TRP A 94 2.83 2.28 3.16
C TRP A 94 3.12 2.99 4.49
N ALA A 95 2.32 2.71 5.51
CA ALA A 95 2.50 3.29 6.85
C ALA A 95 3.81 2.86 7.50
N ALA A 96 4.32 1.67 7.17
CA ALA A 96 5.60 1.20 7.63
C ALA A 96 6.78 1.81 6.85
N GLY A 97 6.50 2.61 5.82
CA GLY A 97 7.52 3.29 5.03
C GLY A 97 8.00 2.52 3.80
N TYR A 98 7.30 1.45 3.42
CA TYR A 98 7.62 0.68 2.22
C TYR A 98 6.61 0.96 1.12
N GLY A 99 6.97 0.62 -0.12
CA GLY A 99 6.03 0.63 -1.23
C GLY A 99 5.48 -0.77 -1.47
N VAL A 100 4.26 -0.86 -2.04
CA VAL A 100 3.70 -2.13 -2.47
C VAL A 100 3.45 -2.07 -3.98
N ALA A 101 3.99 -3.05 -4.71
CA ALA A 101 3.88 -3.10 -6.16
C ALA A 101 2.61 -3.85 -6.58
N VAL A 102 2.44 -5.07 -6.10
CA VAL A 102 1.35 -5.94 -6.52
C VAL A 102 1.12 -7.05 -5.49
N GLU A 103 -0.09 -7.59 -5.47
CA GLU A 103 -0.44 -8.78 -4.70
C GLU A 103 -0.69 -9.93 -5.68
N VAL A 104 -0.11 -11.10 -5.39
CA VAL A 104 -0.33 -12.35 -6.15
C VAL A 104 -0.54 -13.47 -5.16
N ASP A 105 -1.67 -14.14 -5.25
CA ASP A 105 -2.04 -15.29 -4.42
C ASP A 105 -1.91 -15.02 -2.91
N GLY A 106 -2.32 -13.84 -2.48
CA GLY A 106 -2.29 -13.44 -1.07
C GLY A 106 -0.95 -12.91 -0.60
N VAL A 107 0.07 -12.87 -1.44
CA VAL A 107 1.40 -12.35 -1.11
C VAL A 107 1.57 -10.96 -1.69
N HIS A 108 1.90 -9.98 -0.86
CA HIS A 108 2.21 -8.62 -1.29
C HIS A 108 3.70 -8.50 -1.59
N TYR A 109 4.01 -8.06 -2.79
CA TYR A 109 5.39 -7.83 -3.26
C TYR A 109 5.71 -6.36 -3.04
N CYS A 110 6.64 -6.12 -2.12
CA CYS A 110 6.95 -4.80 -1.59
C CYS A 110 8.37 -4.37 -1.97
N TYR A 111 8.65 -3.09 -1.83
CA TYR A 111 9.95 -2.55 -2.18
C TYR A 111 10.36 -1.41 -1.24
N ARG A 112 11.66 -1.18 -1.15
CA ARG A 112 12.20 -0.04 -0.43
C ARG A 112 12.02 1.20 -1.30
N ARG A 113 11.42 2.23 -0.73
CA ARG A 113 11.28 3.50 -1.44
C ARG A 113 12.62 4.22 -1.49
N PRO A 114 12.89 4.92 -2.59
CA PRO A 114 14.14 5.68 -2.72
C PRO A 114 14.26 6.80 -1.69
#